data_196d8f34f640ce39a0e906bab55768c0
#
_entry.id   196d8f34f640ce39a0e906bab55768c0
#
_cell.length_a   1.000
_cell.length_b   1.000
_cell.length_c   1.000
_cell.angle_alpha   90.00
_cell.angle_beta   90.00
_cell.angle_gamma   90.00
#
_symmetry.space_group_name_H-M   'P 1'
#
loop_
_entity.id
_entity.type
_entity.pdbx_description
1 polymer ?
#
loop_
_entity_poly.entity_id
_entity_poly.type
_entity_poly.pdbx_seq_one_letter_code
_entity_poly.pdbx_strand_id
1 'polypeptide(L)'
;MSYANPTTVGYRFPAAVLSSAAIVGRIQAPDGKKGRVVDVSVVTTTATTANPCTVDVGTSGAVAAYATQTIPVTSVNLGVQGNVSVYNHEIPEDTLVEVSANGECTAGAGDLTVIIDWY
;
A
#
# COMPACT_ATOMS: atom_id res chain seq x y z
N MET A 1 2.91 4.76 30.12
CA MET A 1 2.10 3.77 29.45
C MET A 1 1.13 4.42 28.50
N SER A 2 1.11 3.94 27.33
CA SER A 2 0.24 4.51 26.33
C SER A 2 -1.08 3.75 26.31
N TYR A 3 -2.13 4.41 26.62
CA TYR A 3 -3.46 3.94 26.29
C TYR A 3 -3.90 4.57 25.00
N ALA A 4 -2.98 4.77 24.15
CA ALA A 4 -3.32 5.44 22.93
C ALA A 4 -4.48 4.69 22.28
N ASN A 5 -5.57 5.37 22.16
CA ASN A 5 -6.55 4.98 21.18
C ASN A 5 -5.82 4.81 19.86
N PRO A 6 -6.10 3.77 19.09
CA PRO A 6 -5.51 3.64 17.78
C PRO A 6 -5.73 4.90 16.98
N THR A 7 -4.69 5.39 16.37
CA THR A 7 -4.78 6.52 15.45
C THR A 7 -4.77 5.97 14.04
N THR A 8 -5.88 6.13 13.35
CA THR A 8 -6.00 5.72 11.96
C THR A 8 -5.53 6.83 11.05
N VAL A 9 -4.54 6.55 10.23
CA VAL A 9 -3.98 7.53 9.30
C VAL A 9 -4.06 7.00 7.88
N GLY A 10 -4.59 7.82 6.99
CA GLY A 10 -4.58 7.56 5.56
C GLY A 10 -3.38 8.24 4.91
N TYR A 11 -2.57 7.47 4.19
CA TYR A 11 -1.42 7.95 3.45
C TYR A 11 -1.76 7.90 1.98
N ARG A 12 -1.71 9.05 1.33
CA ARG A 12 -2.08 9.17 -0.07
C ARG A 12 -0.86 9.38 -0.95
N PHE A 13 -0.79 8.60 -2.02
CA PHE A 13 0.28 8.69 -3.02
C PHE A 13 -0.38 8.94 -4.37
N PRO A 14 -0.58 10.22 -4.75
CA PRO A 14 -1.24 10.55 -6.01
C PRO A 14 -0.37 10.21 -7.20
N ALA A 15 -1.00 9.82 -8.29
CA ALA A 15 -0.35 9.51 -9.55
C ALA A 15 0.75 8.44 -9.44
N ALA A 16 0.52 7.43 -8.61
CA ALA A 16 1.43 6.32 -8.46
C ALA A 16 1.52 5.53 -9.78
N VAL A 17 2.74 5.26 -10.24
CA VAL A 17 2.98 4.45 -11.43
C VAL A 17 3.02 2.99 -11.02
N LEU A 18 2.11 2.18 -11.56
CA LEU A 18 1.97 0.76 -11.21
C LEU A 18 2.75 -0.14 -12.16
N SER A 19 3.08 0.35 -13.34
CA SER A 19 3.74 -0.42 -14.41
C SER A 19 5.26 -0.48 -14.28
N SER A 20 5.80 0.02 -13.20
CA SER A 20 7.23 0.03 -12.95
C SER A 20 7.51 -0.55 -11.57
N ALA A 21 8.40 -1.52 -11.48
CA ALA A 21 8.80 -2.11 -10.19
C ALA A 21 9.62 -1.08 -9.42
N ALA A 22 8.95 -0.32 -8.56
CA ALA A 22 9.58 0.78 -7.84
C ALA A 22 8.86 1.07 -6.53
N ILE A 23 9.57 1.75 -5.64
CA ILE A 23 8.98 2.27 -4.42
C ILE A 23 8.12 3.47 -4.79
N VAL A 24 6.84 3.41 -4.41
CA VAL A 24 5.89 4.50 -4.61
C VAL A 24 6.06 5.56 -3.53
N GLY A 25 6.32 5.15 -2.30
CA GLY A 25 6.51 6.05 -1.20
C GLY A 25 6.94 5.32 0.06
N ARG A 26 7.25 6.10 1.09
CA ARG A 26 7.70 5.58 2.38
C ARG A 26 6.87 6.20 3.50
N ILE A 27 6.66 5.41 4.54
CA ILE A 27 5.92 5.83 5.72
C ILE A 27 6.78 5.50 6.93
N GLN A 28 7.16 6.51 7.70
CA GLN A 28 7.87 6.30 8.95
C GLN A 28 6.87 6.02 10.06
N ALA A 29 7.04 4.91 10.76
CA ALA A 29 6.22 4.61 11.92
C ALA A 29 6.35 5.74 12.95
N PRO A 30 5.22 6.22 13.51
CA PRO A 30 5.28 7.19 14.60
C PRO A 30 6.09 6.65 15.77
N ASP A 31 6.80 7.53 16.45
CA ASP A 31 7.69 7.17 17.53
C ASP A 31 6.96 6.41 18.64
N GLY A 32 7.48 5.24 19.02
CA GLY A 32 6.90 4.40 20.04
C GLY A 32 5.59 3.70 19.64
N LYS A 33 5.22 3.72 18.38
CA LYS A 33 3.98 3.12 17.89
C LYS A 33 4.25 1.91 17.02
N LYS A 34 3.40 0.91 17.19
CA LYS A 34 3.27 -0.21 16.27
C LYS A 34 2.13 0.06 15.31
N GLY A 35 2.04 -0.70 14.25
CA GLY A 35 0.99 -0.47 13.26
C GLY A 35 0.41 -1.73 12.68
N ARG A 36 -0.73 -1.54 12.02
CA ARG A 36 -1.39 -2.58 11.25
C ARG A 36 -2.01 -1.93 10.02
N VAL A 37 -1.75 -2.51 8.85
CA VAL A 37 -2.41 -2.06 7.63
C VAL A 37 -3.88 -2.45 7.67
N VAL A 38 -4.75 -1.47 7.47
CA VAL A 38 -6.20 -1.66 7.48
C VAL A 38 -6.73 -1.77 6.06
N ASP A 39 -6.21 -0.96 5.15
CA ASP A 39 -6.67 -0.94 3.77
C ASP A 39 -5.58 -0.44 2.82
N VAL A 40 -5.60 -0.98 1.62
CA VAL A 40 -4.81 -0.48 0.49
C VAL A 40 -5.78 -0.36 -0.68
N SER A 41 -5.98 0.83 -1.18
CA SER A 41 -6.91 1.09 -2.27
C SER A 41 -6.26 1.92 -3.36
N VAL A 42 -6.70 1.70 -4.59
CA VAL A 42 -6.22 2.43 -5.76
C VAL A 42 -7.41 2.87 -6.59
N VAL A 43 -7.43 4.14 -6.95
CA VAL A 43 -8.33 4.64 -7.99
C VAL A 43 -7.50 4.81 -9.25
N THR A 44 -7.70 3.92 -10.22
CA THR A 44 -6.90 3.94 -11.44
C THR A 44 -7.26 5.14 -12.32
N THR A 45 -6.25 5.86 -12.73
CA THR A 45 -6.37 6.96 -13.72
C THR A 45 -5.87 6.54 -15.08
N THR A 46 -4.98 5.55 -15.12
CA THR A 46 -4.56 4.85 -16.32
C THR A 46 -4.84 3.37 -16.11
N ALA A 47 -5.55 2.74 -17.04
CA ALA A 47 -5.92 1.34 -16.93
C ALA A 47 -4.68 0.46 -16.84
N THR A 48 -4.73 -0.55 -15.97
CA THR A 48 -3.73 -1.61 -15.97
C THR A 48 -3.97 -2.51 -17.17
N THR A 49 -2.91 -2.84 -17.88
CA THR A 49 -3.00 -3.64 -19.10
C THR A 49 -2.05 -4.83 -19.06
N ALA A 50 -2.37 -5.84 -19.84
CA ALA A 50 -1.66 -7.10 -20.05
C ALA A 50 -1.73 -8.02 -18.84
N ASN A 51 -1.23 -7.62 -17.67
CA ASN A 51 -1.21 -8.42 -16.46
C ASN A 51 -1.70 -7.59 -15.27
N PRO A 52 -2.23 -8.23 -14.23
CA PRO A 52 -2.49 -7.52 -12.98
C PRO A 52 -1.19 -7.00 -12.36
N CYS A 53 -1.27 -5.86 -11.70
CA CYS A 53 -0.19 -5.36 -10.86
C CYS A 53 -0.50 -5.61 -9.39
N THR A 54 0.51 -5.58 -8.54
CA THR A 54 0.31 -5.55 -7.10
C THR A 54 0.94 -4.31 -6.48
N VAL A 55 0.31 -3.85 -5.42
CA VAL A 55 0.87 -2.86 -4.52
C VAL A 55 1.19 -3.56 -3.21
N ASP A 56 2.41 -3.43 -2.76
CA ASP A 56 2.90 -4.10 -1.57
C ASP A 56 3.27 -3.10 -0.50
N VAL A 57 3.01 -3.45 0.74
CA VAL A 57 3.38 -2.67 1.92
C VAL A 57 4.30 -3.53 2.77
N GLY A 58 5.52 -3.08 2.96
CA GLY A 58 6.51 -3.86 3.69
C GLY A 58 7.77 -3.07 3.99
N THR A 59 8.90 -3.73 3.87
CA THR A 59 10.22 -3.13 4.07
C THR A 59 11.12 -3.43 2.88
N SER A 60 12.31 -2.85 2.86
CA SER A 60 13.27 -3.08 1.76
C SER A 60 13.68 -4.56 1.64
N GLY A 61 13.67 -5.29 2.74
CA GLY A 61 14.02 -6.72 2.74
C GLY A 61 12.84 -7.67 2.59
N ALA A 62 11.61 -7.16 2.74
CA ALA A 62 10.39 -7.96 2.68
C ALA A 62 9.24 -7.08 2.17
N VAL A 63 9.15 -6.92 0.87
CA VAL A 63 8.29 -5.92 0.23
C VAL A 63 6.80 -6.08 0.54
N ALA A 64 6.34 -7.28 0.81
CA ALA A 64 4.94 -7.58 1.10
C ALA A 64 4.72 -8.03 2.55
N ALA A 65 5.61 -7.63 3.46
CA ALA A 65 5.57 -8.11 4.84
C ALA A 65 4.26 -7.78 5.56
N TYR A 66 3.62 -6.68 5.24
CA TYR A 66 2.46 -6.18 5.98
C TYR A 66 1.17 -6.22 5.18
N ALA A 67 1.24 -6.06 3.88
CA ALA A 67 0.06 -6.15 3.02
C ALA A 67 0.45 -6.30 1.55
N THR A 68 -0.46 -6.85 0.78
CA THR A 68 -0.40 -6.83 -0.69
C THR A 68 -1.82 -6.64 -1.23
N GLN A 69 -1.94 -5.85 -2.28
CA GLN A 69 -3.21 -5.63 -2.96
C GLN A 69 -3.04 -5.86 -4.45
N THR A 70 -3.83 -6.76 -4.99
CA THR A 70 -3.84 -7.03 -6.43
C THR A 70 -4.73 -6.03 -7.15
N ILE A 71 -4.18 -5.40 -8.17
CA ILE A 71 -4.90 -4.50 -9.06
C ILE A 71 -5.16 -5.27 -10.35
N PRO A 72 -6.39 -5.71 -10.61
CA PRO A 72 -6.68 -6.47 -11.81
C PRO A 72 -6.57 -5.60 -13.06
N VAL A 73 -6.46 -6.23 -14.21
CA VAL A 73 -6.58 -5.53 -15.48
C VAL A 73 -7.95 -4.88 -15.52
N THR A 74 -8.00 -3.58 -15.72
CA THR A 74 -9.23 -2.82 -15.54
C THR A 74 -9.32 -1.65 -16.51
N SER A 75 -10.52 -1.11 -16.61
CA SER A 75 -10.75 0.13 -17.33
C SER A 75 -10.36 1.32 -16.47
N VAL A 76 -10.08 2.42 -17.14
CA VAL A 76 -9.76 3.71 -16.53
C VAL A 76 -10.86 4.17 -15.56
N ASN A 77 -10.47 4.84 -14.50
CA ASN A 77 -11.36 5.41 -13.47
C ASN A 77 -12.14 4.39 -12.62
N LEU A 78 -11.69 3.16 -12.57
CA LEU A 78 -12.27 2.21 -11.64
C LEU A 78 -11.53 2.27 -10.30
N GLY A 79 -12.31 2.34 -9.23
CA GLY A 79 -11.80 2.18 -7.89
C GLY A 79 -11.54 0.70 -7.62
N VAL A 80 -10.33 0.35 -7.27
CA VAL A 80 -10.03 -0.96 -6.73
C VAL A 80 -9.97 -0.82 -5.23
N GLN A 81 -11.01 -1.31 -4.58
CA GLN A 81 -11.06 -1.32 -3.12
C GLN A 81 -10.91 -2.74 -2.61
N GLY A 82 -10.21 -2.86 -1.65
CA GLY A 82 -10.11 -3.59 -0.60
C GLY A 82 -10.21 -4.98 -0.45
N ASN A 83 -9.85 -5.97 -1.05
CA ASN A 83 -9.47 -7.21 -0.42
C ASN A 83 -7.96 -7.17 -0.18
N VAL A 84 -7.58 -6.44 0.84
CA VAL A 84 -6.20 -6.48 1.28
C VAL A 84 -5.95 -7.88 1.81
N SER A 85 -5.07 -8.62 1.15
CA SER A 85 -4.51 -9.80 1.76
C SER A 85 -3.59 -9.32 2.88
N VAL A 86 -4.19 -9.02 4.00
CA VAL A 86 -3.43 -8.61 5.17
C VAL A 86 -2.75 -9.84 5.72
N TYR A 87 -1.45 -9.88 5.62
CA TYR A 87 -0.68 -10.80 6.41
C TYR A 87 -0.71 -10.27 7.83
N ASN A 88 -1.44 -10.77 8.72
CA ASN A 88 -1.61 -10.38 10.11
C ASN A 88 -0.28 -10.07 10.84
N HIS A 89 0.63 -9.40 10.18
CA HIS A 89 1.90 -8.99 10.76
C HIS A 89 1.82 -7.55 11.20
N GLU A 90 2.10 -7.37 12.46
CA GLU A 90 2.20 -6.05 13.06
C GLU A 90 3.43 -5.33 12.52
N ILE A 91 3.29 -4.05 12.23
CA ILE A 91 4.43 -3.20 11.91
C ILE A 91 5.15 -2.87 13.21
N PRO A 92 6.41 -3.30 13.40
CA PRO A 92 7.13 -3.00 14.62
C PRO A 92 7.38 -1.49 14.79
N GLU A 93 7.69 -1.09 16.02
CA GLU A 93 8.12 0.28 16.28
C GLU A 93 9.34 0.65 15.42
N ASP A 94 9.46 1.92 15.11
CA ASP A 94 10.61 2.51 14.41
C ASP A 94 10.86 1.94 13.00
N THR A 95 9.85 1.31 12.41
CA THR A 95 9.96 0.75 11.07
C THR A 95 9.79 1.84 10.02
N LEU A 96 10.68 1.82 9.02
CA LEU A 96 10.46 2.56 7.78
C LEU A 96 9.68 1.65 6.83
N VAL A 97 8.40 1.94 6.66
CA VAL A 97 7.51 1.19 5.78
C VAL A 97 7.69 1.67 4.35
N GLU A 98 7.82 0.72 3.43
CA GLU A 98 7.90 1.02 2.00
C GLU A 98 6.66 0.52 1.30
N VAL A 99 6.07 1.39 0.50
CA VAL A 99 4.95 1.08 -0.38
C VAL A 99 5.49 0.99 -1.80
N SER A 100 5.31 -0.15 -2.43
CA SER A 100 5.92 -0.41 -3.73
C SER A 100 4.94 -1.05 -4.70
N ALA A 101 5.19 -0.87 -5.99
CA ALA A 101 4.48 -1.56 -7.06
C ALA A 101 5.38 -2.63 -7.65
N ASN A 102 4.83 -3.79 -8.03
CA ASN A 102 5.62 -4.87 -8.61
C ASN A 102 5.94 -4.70 -10.11
N GLY A 103 5.24 -3.80 -10.78
CA GLY A 103 5.52 -3.46 -12.18
C GLY A 103 5.17 -4.54 -13.20
N GLU A 104 4.35 -5.50 -12.87
CA GLU A 104 4.03 -6.60 -13.79
C GLU A 104 3.06 -6.21 -14.90
N CYS A 105 2.27 -5.16 -14.73
CA CYS A 105 1.42 -4.65 -15.79
C CYS A 105 2.22 -3.79 -16.78
N THR A 106 1.77 -3.76 -18.03
CA THR A 106 2.44 -2.99 -19.10
C THR A 106 2.15 -1.49 -18.96
N ALA A 107 0.93 -1.15 -18.54
CA ALA A 107 0.52 0.21 -18.24
C ALA A 107 -0.33 0.18 -16.98
N GLY A 108 -0.38 1.28 -16.28
CA GLY A 108 -1.20 1.44 -15.09
C GLY A 108 -0.68 2.54 -14.19
N ALA A 109 -1.59 3.36 -13.73
CA ALA A 109 -1.30 4.40 -12.75
C ALA A 109 -2.58 4.75 -12.01
N GLY A 110 -2.44 5.33 -10.84
CA GLY A 110 -3.61 5.76 -10.10
C GLY A 110 -3.27 6.44 -8.78
N ASP A 111 -4.30 6.88 -8.12
CA ASP A 111 -4.20 7.44 -6.78
C ASP A 111 -4.28 6.31 -5.77
N LEU A 112 -3.20 6.11 -5.05
CA LEU A 112 -3.05 5.05 -4.05
C LEU A 112 -3.28 5.62 -2.66
N THR A 113 -4.04 4.89 -1.85
CA THR A 113 -4.22 5.22 -0.43
C THR A 113 -3.91 3.99 0.42
N VAL A 114 -3.07 4.17 1.41
CA VAL A 114 -2.77 3.15 2.42
C VAL A 114 -3.26 3.66 3.76
N ILE A 115 -4.09 2.87 4.43
CA ILE A 115 -4.63 3.22 5.75
C ILE A 115 -3.97 2.32 6.78
N ILE A 116 -3.40 2.93 7.80
CA ILE A 116 -2.71 2.22 8.88
C ILE A 116 -3.27 2.68 10.22
N ASP A 117 -3.56 1.71 11.08
CA ASP A 117 -3.83 1.96 12.49
C ASP A 117 -2.52 1.90 13.26
N TRP A 118 -2.20 2.97 13.95
CA TRP A 118 -1.04 3.05 14.84
C TRP A 118 -1.47 2.98 16.30
N TYR A 119 -0.77 2.20 17.08
CA TYR A 119 -1.15 2.00 18.49
C TYR A 119 0.03 1.72 19.44
#